data_240ae0255bdeba310998218895b9d1a2
#
_entry.id   240ae0255bdeba310998218895b9d1a2
#
_cell.length_a   1.000
_cell.length_b   1.000
_cell.length_c   1.000
_cell.angle_alpha   90.00
_cell.angle_beta   90.00
_cell.angle_gamma   90.00
#
_symmetry.space_group_name_H-M   'P 1'
#
loop_
_entity.id
_entity.type
_entity.pdbx_description
1 polymer ?
#
loop_
_entity_poly.entity_id
_entity_poly.type
_entity_poly.pdbx_seq_one_letter_code
_entity_poly.pdbx_strand_id
1 'polypeptide(L)'
;MVATSVGWGQTDLYVSTSGSDDNGGGVEAPLATIARAIEKAADGATIRVAEGTFPVSSTISKALTIVGEGNDKSVLKGYLIISVGTQKNVSFQNVQLTNDAKVYSSPTKPVPLILMKDQSAVLSLRGCALINNAKGWGNGYGEGVYKKMGISIQSDSTALGGEIHLINSSIMMAADYQSGISCNGAVSQLTIDHSSITVNEYPRSGIFGIDVIVTV
;
A
#
# COMPACT_ATOMS: atom_id res chain seq x y z
N MET A 1 2.46 -24.75 -41.03
CA MET A 1 1.86 -24.48 -39.71
C MET A 1 2.74 -23.47 -39.05
N VAL A 2 2.30 -22.21 -38.98
CA VAL A 2 3.02 -21.16 -38.25
C VAL A 2 2.50 -21.19 -36.82
N ALA A 3 3.34 -21.62 -35.89
CA ALA A 3 3.04 -21.55 -34.48
C ALA A 3 3.02 -20.06 -34.08
N THR A 4 1.85 -19.48 -33.93
CA THR A 4 1.68 -18.20 -33.26
C THR A 4 2.00 -18.43 -31.79
N SER A 5 3.20 -18.02 -31.34
CA SER A 5 3.50 -17.84 -29.94
C SER A 5 2.55 -16.76 -29.42
N VAL A 6 1.55 -17.18 -28.67
CA VAL A 6 0.78 -16.26 -27.84
C VAL A 6 1.76 -15.81 -26.75
N GLY A 7 2.44 -14.72 -27.00
CA GLY A 7 3.18 -14.01 -25.98
C GLY A 7 2.18 -13.56 -24.94
N TRP A 8 2.27 -14.09 -23.75
CA TRP A 8 1.61 -13.52 -22.56
C TRP A 8 2.29 -12.18 -22.26
N GLY A 9 1.96 -11.18 -23.09
CA GLY A 9 2.40 -9.82 -22.84
C GLY A 9 1.75 -9.34 -21.56
N GLN A 10 2.55 -9.03 -20.58
CA GLN A 10 2.13 -8.30 -19.38
C GLN A 10 1.47 -7.02 -19.88
N THR A 11 0.15 -6.93 -19.78
CA THR A 11 -0.60 -5.82 -20.33
C THR A 11 -0.52 -4.67 -19.35
N ASP A 12 0.21 -3.61 -19.71
CA ASP A 12 0.19 -2.36 -18.95
C ASP A 12 -1.21 -1.74 -19.03
N LEU A 13 -1.76 -1.36 -17.88
CA LEU A 13 -2.97 -0.58 -17.78
C LEU A 13 -2.61 0.85 -17.38
N TYR A 14 -3.25 1.82 -18.00
CA TYR A 14 -3.02 3.24 -17.77
C TYR A 14 -4.21 3.86 -17.05
N VAL A 15 -3.91 4.69 -16.04
CA VAL A 15 -4.90 5.44 -15.25
C VAL A 15 -4.57 6.91 -15.32
N SER A 16 -5.56 7.73 -15.64
CA SER A 16 -5.43 9.19 -15.74
C SER A 16 -6.68 9.88 -15.20
N THR A 17 -6.53 11.07 -14.64
CA THR A 17 -7.65 11.90 -14.16
C THR A 17 -8.58 12.33 -15.32
N SER A 18 -8.10 12.30 -16.57
CA SER A 18 -8.89 12.52 -17.78
C SER A 18 -9.43 11.22 -18.41
N GLY A 19 -9.20 10.07 -17.79
CA GLY A 19 -9.64 8.77 -18.28
C GLY A 19 -11.12 8.49 -18.05
N SER A 20 -11.56 7.31 -18.47
CA SER A 20 -12.90 6.79 -18.21
C SER A 20 -12.82 5.30 -17.85
N ASP A 21 -13.60 4.86 -16.87
CA ASP A 21 -13.65 3.45 -16.47
C ASP A 21 -14.35 2.54 -17.52
N ASP A 22 -14.98 3.15 -18.53
CA ASP A 22 -15.51 2.46 -19.71
C ASP A 22 -14.43 2.12 -20.75
N ASN A 23 -13.25 2.75 -20.63
CA ASN A 23 -12.13 2.54 -21.54
C ASN A 23 -11.46 1.17 -21.38
N GLY A 24 -10.64 0.82 -22.35
CA GLY A 24 -9.83 -0.41 -22.33
C GLY A 24 -8.68 -0.41 -21.34
N GLY A 25 -8.20 0.76 -20.95
CA GLY A 25 -7.02 0.93 -20.10
C GLY A 25 -5.71 1.01 -20.86
N GLY A 26 -5.74 1.15 -22.19
CA GLY A 26 -4.55 1.45 -22.98
C GLY A 26 -4.08 2.90 -22.80
N VAL A 27 -2.87 3.23 -23.30
CA VAL A 27 -2.29 4.58 -23.18
C VAL A 27 -3.16 5.66 -23.81
N GLU A 28 -3.80 5.40 -24.93
CA GLU A 28 -4.68 6.34 -25.64
C GLU A 28 -6.11 6.39 -25.08
N ALA A 29 -6.47 5.39 -24.25
CA ALA A 29 -7.78 5.27 -23.65
C ALA A 29 -7.64 4.79 -22.20
N PRO A 30 -7.07 5.63 -21.29
CA PRO A 30 -6.79 5.27 -19.93
C PRO A 30 -8.07 5.14 -19.10
N LEU A 31 -7.98 4.37 -18.03
CA LEU A 31 -9.02 4.27 -17.00
C LEU A 31 -9.04 5.54 -16.13
N ALA A 32 -10.17 5.80 -15.50
CA ALA A 32 -10.30 6.91 -14.55
C ALA A 32 -9.85 6.54 -13.13
N THR A 33 -10.02 5.29 -12.72
CA THR A 33 -9.81 4.88 -11.33
C THR A 33 -8.81 3.74 -11.16
N ILE A 34 -8.08 3.80 -10.05
CA ILE A 34 -7.18 2.71 -9.62
C ILE A 34 -7.98 1.43 -9.34
N ALA A 35 -9.19 1.57 -8.79
CA ALA A 35 -10.07 0.43 -8.49
C ALA A 35 -10.40 -0.36 -9.75
N ARG A 36 -10.77 0.32 -10.82
CA ARG A 36 -11.08 -0.30 -12.11
C ARG A 36 -9.85 -0.93 -12.74
N ALA A 37 -8.69 -0.30 -12.61
CA ALA A 37 -7.44 -0.86 -13.09
C ALA A 37 -7.07 -2.16 -12.34
N ILE A 38 -7.19 -2.18 -11.02
CA ILE A 38 -6.96 -3.40 -10.21
C ILE A 38 -7.93 -4.52 -10.63
N GLU A 39 -9.20 -4.21 -10.85
CA GLU A 39 -10.20 -5.18 -11.30
C GLU A 39 -9.82 -5.82 -12.65
N LYS A 40 -9.46 -4.98 -13.63
CA LYS A 40 -9.12 -5.42 -15.00
C LYS A 40 -7.76 -6.09 -15.11
N ALA A 41 -6.83 -5.78 -14.22
CA ALA A 41 -5.46 -6.27 -14.30
C ALA A 41 -5.39 -7.80 -14.25
N ALA A 42 -4.52 -8.39 -15.04
CA ALA A 42 -4.12 -9.77 -14.90
C ALA A 42 -3.13 -9.93 -13.73
N ASP A 43 -2.92 -11.16 -13.28
CA ASP A 43 -1.86 -11.46 -12.28
C ASP A 43 -0.48 -11.10 -12.88
N GLY A 44 0.31 -10.33 -12.16
CA GLY A 44 1.60 -9.81 -12.62
C GLY A 44 1.55 -8.54 -13.48
N ALA A 45 0.37 -7.98 -13.73
CA ALA A 45 0.24 -6.79 -14.56
C ALA A 45 0.85 -5.52 -13.92
N THR A 46 1.16 -4.55 -14.77
CA THR A 46 1.58 -3.21 -14.36
C THR A 46 0.45 -2.20 -14.56
N ILE A 47 0.17 -1.41 -13.54
CA ILE A 47 -0.74 -0.26 -13.59
C ILE A 47 0.10 1.02 -13.57
N ARG A 48 0.06 1.78 -14.64
CA ARG A 48 0.73 3.07 -14.79
C ARG A 48 -0.21 4.20 -14.45
N VAL A 49 0.17 5.00 -13.46
CA VAL A 49 -0.64 6.07 -12.90
C VAL A 49 -0.04 7.41 -13.31
N ALA A 50 -0.78 8.17 -14.10
CA ALA A 50 -0.39 9.51 -14.51
C ALA A 50 -0.30 10.47 -13.31
N GLU A 51 0.20 11.68 -13.55
CA GLU A 51 0.12 12.77 -12.59
C GLU A 51 -1.34 13.06 -12.20
N GLY A 52 -1.57 13.23 -10.90
CA GLY A 52 -2.89 13.55 -10.34
C GLY A 52 -3.15 12.89 -8.98
N THR A 53 -4.33 13.17 -8.45
CA THR A 53 -4.79 12.56 -7.19
C THR A 53 -5.95 11.60 -7.47
N PHE A 54 -5.75 10.36 -7.09
CA PHE A 54 -6.68 9.26 -7.34
C PHE A 54 -7.23 8.74 -6.00
N PRO A 55 -8.53 8.87 -5.76
CA PRO A 55 -9.16 8.20 -4.62
C PRO A 55 -9.00 6.69 -4.73
N VAL A 56 -8.62 6.04 -3.63
CA VAL A 56 -8.45 4.60 -3.59
C VAL A 56 -9.01 3.99 -2.31
N SER A 57 -9.78 2.92 -2.47
CA SER A 57 -10.27 2.07 -1.39
C SER A 57 -10.50 0.68 -1.98
N SER A 58 -9.43 -0.10 -2.11
CA SER A 58 -9.47 -1.33 -2.91
C SER A 58 -8.69 -2.46 -2.27
N THR A 59 -9.09 -3.69 -2.60
CA THR A 59 -8.34 -4.90 -2.28
C THR A 59 -7.55 -5.37 -3.50
N ILE A 60 -6.25 -5.54 -3.33
CA ILE A 60 -5.37 -6.16 -4.32
C ILE A 60 -5.30 -7.64 -3.99
N SER A 61 -5.85 -8.47 -4.88
CA SER A 61 -5.87 -9.94 -4.75
C SER A 61 -4.99 -10.66 -5.77
N LYS A 62 -4.14 -9.90 -6.46
CA LYS A 62 -3.26 -10.37 -7.54
C LYS A 62 -1.87 -9.79 -7.33
N ALA A 63 -0.83 -10.45 -7.84
CA ALA A 63 0.47 -9.81 -7.97
C ALA A 63 0.33 -8.62 -8.93
N LEU A 64 0.74 -7.44 -8.51
CA LEU A 64 0.63 -6.22 -9.31
C LEU A 64 1.83 -5.31 -9.06
N THR A 65 2.19 -4.56 -10.10
CA THR A 65 3.08 -3.40 -9.98
C THR A 65 2.30 -2.12 -10.28
N ILE A 66 2.29 -1.16 -9.37
CA ILE A 66 1.69 0.15 -9.55
C ILE A 66 2.82 1.17 -9.66
N VAL A 67 2.90 1.86 -10.80
CA VAL A 67 3.99 2.78 -11.12
C VAL A 67 3.42 4.17 -11.39
N GLY A 68 3.85 5.15 -10.62
CA GLY A 68 3.54 6.57 -10.83
C GLY A 68 4.64 7.31 -11.57
N GLU A 69 4.37 8.57 -11.89
CA GLU A 69 5.34 9.49 -12.52
C GLU A 69 6.26 10.17 -11.50
N GLY A 70 5.97 10.06 -10.22
CA GLY A 70 6.73 10.60 -9.09
C GLY A 70 5.90 10.56 -7.83
N ASN A 71 6.55 10.45 -6.67
CA ASN A 71 5.86 10.44 -5.38
C ASN A 71 5.30 11.81 -4.95
N ASP A 72 5.60 12.85 -5.70
CA ASP A 72 5.03 14.19 -5.62
C ASP A 72 3.96 14.46 -6.68
N LYS A 73 3.82 13.57 -7.67
CA LYS A 73 2.94 13.71 -8.83
C LYS A 73 1.76 12.75 -8.81
N SER A 74 2.02 11.46 -8.62
CA SER A 74 0.98 10.43 -8.65
C SER A 74 0.55 10.08 -7.22
N VAL A 75 -0.58 10.62 -6.79
CA VAL A 75 -1.07 10.53 -5.41
C VAL A 75 -2.25 9.58 -5.31
N LEU A 76 -2.10 8.49 -4.57
CA LEU A 76 -3.15 7.55 -4.20
C LEU A 76 -3.72 7.96 -2.83
N LYS A 77 -4.96 8.46 -2.81
CA LYS A 77 -5.57 9.01 -1.60
C LYS A 77 -6.62 8.05 -1.02
N GLY A 78 -6.27 7.42 0.10
CA GLY A 78 -7.15 6.48 0.76
C GLY A 78 -6.40 5.32 1.42
N TYR A 79 -6.86 4.10 1.20
CA TYR A 79 -6.21 2.90 1.74
C TYR A 79 -6.26 1.72 0.76
N LEU A 80 -5.35 0.78 0.94
CA LEU A 80 -5.28 -0.45 0.17
C LEU A 80 -5.20 -1.66 1.09
N ILE A 81 -5.91 -2.72 0.72
CA ILE A 81 -5.82 -4.03 1.35
C ILE A 81 -5.07 -4.95 0.39
N ILE A 82 -4.02 -5.62 0.87
CA ILE A 82 -3.28 -6.63 0.11
C ILE A 82 -3.72 -8.01 0.61
N SER A 83 -4.27 -8.81 -0.28
CA SER A 83 -4.74 -10.17 -0.03
C SER A 83 -4.45 -11.02 -1.27
N VAL A 84 -3.18 -11.33 -1.50
CA VAL A 84 -2.68 -11.91 -2.77
C VAL A 84 -2.28 -13.38 -2.67
N GLY A 85 -2.29 -13.95 -1.47
CA GLY A 85 -1.83 -15.31 -1.20
C GLY A 85 -0.29 -15.43 -1.12
N THR A 86 0.15 -16.66 -0.94
CA THR A 86 1.53 -16.99 -0.59
C THR A 86 2.53 -16.58 -1.67
N GLN A 87 3.60 -15.89 -1.23
CA GLN A 87 4.76 -15.48 -2.05
C GLN A 87 4.45 -14.63 -3.29
N LYS A 88 3.28 -14.01 -3.35
CA LYS A 88 2.97 -13.05 -4.40
C LYS A 88 3.46 -11.67 -4.02
N ASN A 89 3.97 -10.95 -5.01
CA ASN A 89 4.53 -9.63 -4.86
C ASN A 89 3.54 -8.54 -5.29
N VAL A 90 3.38 -7.54 -4.43
CA VAL A 90 2.73 -6.27 -4.79
C VAL A 90 3.79 -5.18 -4.68
N SER A 91 4.03 -4.49 -5.78
CA SER A 91 5.05 -3.43 -5.86
C SER A 91 4.41 -2.07 -6.14
N PHE A 92 4.86 -1.06 -5.42
CA PHE A 92 4.58 0.34 -5.70
C PHE A 92 5.87 1.06 -6.05
N GLN A 93 5.84 1.88 -7.08
CA GLN A 93 6.99 2.64 -7.54
C GLN A 93 6.60 4.08 -7.82
N ASN A 94 7.36 5.02 -7.28
CA ASN A 94 7.21 6.46 -7.55
C ASN A 94 5.77 6.98 -7.34
N VAL A 95 5.12 6.55 -6.29
CA VAL A 95 3.77 7.02 -5.90
C VAL A 95 3.77 7.55 -4.47
N GLN A 96 2.85 8.47 -4.20
CA GLN A 96 2.47 8.82 -2.84
C GLN A 96 1.20 8.06 -2.45
N LEU A 97 1.20 7.46 -1.27
CA LEU A 97 -0.01 6.99 -0.62
C LEU A 97 -0.32 7.92 0.54
N THR A 98 -1.51 8.47 0.57
CA THR A 98 -1.91 9.39 1.65
C THR A 98 -3.34 9.15 2.10
N ASN A 99 -3.60 9.43 3.37
CA ASN A 99 -4.94 9.44 3.92
C ASN A 99 -5.07 10.61 4.90
N ASP A 100 -6.06 11.46 4.65
CA ASP A 100 -6.44 12.59 5.51
C ASP A 100 -7.89 12.48 6.00
N ALA A 101 -8.51 11.32 5.82
CA ALA A 101 -9.89 11.12 6.21
C ALA A 101 -10.09 11.35 7.72
N LYS A 102 -11.14 12.06 8.04
CA LYS A 102 -11.61 12.15 9.43
C LYS A 102 -12.32 10.84 9.76
N VAL A 103 -11.69 10.00 10.55
CA VAL A 103 -12.30 8.74 10.99
C VAL A 103 -13.26 9.02 12.14
N TYR A 104 -14.53 9.24 11.83
CA TYR A 104 -15.56 9.51 12.88
C TYR A 104 -16.32 8.27 13.35
N SER A 105 -16.18 7.13 12.71
CA SER A 105 -17.24 6.12 12.77
C SER A 105 -16.90 4.75 13.30
N SER A 106 -15.80 4.48 13.94
CA SER A 106 -15.66 3.25 14.73
C SER A 106 -14.40 3.22 15.59
N PRO A 107 -14.57 3.09 16.90
CA PRO A 107 -13.43 3.09 17.83
C PRO A 107 -12.50 1.88 17.76
N THR A 108 -12.77 0.92 16.94
CA THR A 108 -12.12 -0.40 17.07
C THR A 108 -11.24 -0.85 15.91
N LYS A 109 -11.11 -0.10 14.82
CA LYS A 109 -10.32 -0.56 13.67
C LYS A 109 -9.15 0.37 13.34
N PRO A 110 -7.91 -0.16 13.26
CA PRO A 110 -6.78 0.59 12.74
C PRO A 110 -7.05 1.03 11.29
N VAL A 111 -6.53 2.20 10.91
CA VAL A 111 -6.63 2.72 9.55
C VAL A 111 -5.23 2.82 8.96
N PRO A 112 -4.64 1.71 8.51
CA PRO A 112 -3.38 1.75 7.80
C PRO A 112 -3.59 2.33 6.39
N LEU A 113 -2.52 2.85 5.80
CA LEU A 113 -2.49 3.15 4.37
C LEU A 113 -2.46 1.85 3.56
N ILE A 114 -1.70 0.88 4.04
CA ILE A 114 -1.65 -0.47 3.49
C ILE A 114 -1.90 -1.49 4.60
N LEU A 115 -2.91 -2.31 4.40
CA LEU A 115 -3.21 -3.47 5.25
C LEU A 115 -2.86 -4.75 4.50
N MET A 116 -1.84 -5.46 4.95
CA MET A 116 -1.51 -6.80 4.47
C MET A 116 -2.26 -7.83 5.30
N LYS A 117 -3.17 -8.56 4.68
CA LYS A 117 -3.93 -9.65 5.32
C LYS A 117 -3.27 -11.01 5.16
N ASP A 118 -2.48 -11.18 4.10
CA ASP A 118 -1.79 -12.43 3.81
C ASP A 118 -0.36 -12.38 4.35
N GLN A 119 -0.04 -13.34 5.16
CA GLN A 119 1.19 -13.42 5.94
C GLN A 119 2.45 -13.70 5.13
N SER A 120 2.29 -14.18 3.92
CA SER A 120 3.40 -14.54 3.03
C SER A 120 3.49 -13.67 1.78
N ALA A 121 2.72 -12.58 1.73
CA ALA A 121 2.84 -11.62 0.65
C ALA A 121 4.14 -10.80 0.77
N VAL A 122 4.69 -10.42 -0.37
CA VAL A 122 5.83 -9.51 -0.45
C VAL A 122 5.35 -8.14 -0.90
N LEU A 123 5.62 -7.11 -0.09
CA LEU A 123 5.33 -5.72 -0.41
C LEU A 123 6.63 -4.98 -0.70
N SER A 124 6.77 -4.47 -1.90
CA SER A 124 7.92 -3.65 -2.30
C SER A 124 7.50 -2.20 -2.54
N LEU A 125 8.16 -1.28 -1.89
CA LEU A 125 7.99 0.17 -2.06
C LEU A 125 9.30 0.76 -2.55
N ARG A 126 9.30 1.36 -3.73
CA ARG A 126 10.48 1.98 -4.34
C ARG A 126 10.20 3.41 -4.75
N GLY A 127 10.94 4.36 -4.20
CA GLY A 127 10.73 5.78 -4.47
C GLY A 127 9.36 6.30 -4.04
N CYS A 128 8.75 5.68 -3.01
CA CYS A 128 7.40 5.99 -2.55
C CYS A 128 7.41 6.90 -1.32
N ALA A 129 6.33 7.66 -1.15
CA ALA A 129 6.04 8.39 0.07
C ALA A 129 4.70 7.91 0.66
N LEU A 130 4.71 7.45 1.90
CA LEU A 130 3.52 7.08 2.66
C LEU A 130 3.27 8.14 3.72
N ILE A 131 2.18 8.89 3.60
CA ILE A 131 1.85 10.01 4.49
C ILE A 131 0.46 9.80 5.07
N ASN A 132 0.39 9.44 6.34
CA ASN A 132 -0.88 9.28 7.02
C ASN A 132 -1.20 10.50 7.90
N ASN A 133 -2.08 11.36 7.41
CA ASN A 133 -2.58 12.55 8.09
C ASN A 133 -3.99 12.35 8.65
N ALA A 134 -4.50 11.12 8.68
CA ALA A 134 -5.83 10.85 9.17
C ALA A 134 -5.99 11.35 10.62
N LYS A 135 -6.97 12.21 10.84
CA LYS A 135 -7.30 12.74 12.17
C LYS A 135 -8.34 11.83 12.82
N GLY A 136 -8.01 11.26 13.95
CA GLY A 136 -8.93 10.42 14.73
C GLY A 136 -9.14 10.99 16.12
N TRP A 137 -10.30 10.72 16.72
CA TRP A 137 -10.61 11.03 18.11
C TRP A 137 -9.91 10.03 19.03
N GLY A 138 -9.35 10.52 20.12
CA GLY A 138 -8.88 9.67 21.20
C GLY A 138 -7.88 10.36 22.11
N ASN A 139 -8.36 11.27 22.99
CA ASN A 139 -7.61 11.74 24.15
C ASN A 139 -7.83 10.76 25.31
N GLY A 140 -7.42 9.51 25.22
CA GLY A 140 -7.75 8.63 26.32
C GLY A 140 -6.94 7.36 26.38
N TYR A 141 -6.45 7.07 27.57
CA TYR A 141 -5.98 5.78 28.02
C TYR A 141 -7.22 4.86 28.16
N GLY A 142 -7.71 4.32 27.06
CA GLY A 142 -8.83 3.38 27.07
C GLY A 142 -8.71 2.34 25.96
N GLU A 143 -9.28 1.17 26.18
CA GLU A 143 -9.42 0.14 25.16
C GLU A 143 -10.16 0.72 23.95
N GLY A 144 -9.47 0.91 22.84
CA GLY A 144 -10.05 1.50 21.63
C GLY A 144 -9.22 2.60 20.98
N VAL A 145 -8.00 2.86 21.42
CA VAL A 145 -7.10 3.81 20.79
C VAL A 145 -6.76 3.34 19.39
N TYR A 146 -7.26 4.06 18.38
CA TYR A 146 -6.96 3.78 16.98
C TYR A 146 -5.48 3.91 16.72
N LYS A 147 -4.89 2.83 16.33
CA LYS A 147 -3.55 2.82 15.79
C LYS A 147 -3.64 3.25 14.33
N LYS A 148 -3.28 4.46 14.03
CA LYS A 148 -3.01 4.90 12.66
C LYS A 148 -1.66 4.30 12.28
N MET A 149 -1.57 3.74 11.10
CA MET A 149 -0.38 3.03 10.67
C MET A 149 -0.08 3.39 9.21
N GLY A 150 1.19 3.44 8.86
CA GLY A 150 1.61 3.46 7.48
C GLY A 150 1.28 2.11 6.84
N ILE A 151 1.92 1.06 7.35
CA ILE A 151 1.70 -0.31 6.91
C ILE A 151 1.32 -1.17 8.11
N SER A 152 0.32 -2.01 7.96
CA SER A 152 -0.05 -3.02 8.96
C SER A 152 -0.06 -4.41 8.34
N ILE A 153 0.64 -5.34 8.97
CA ILE A 153 0.52 -6.76 8.71
C ILE A 153 -0.34 -7.37 9.81
N GLN A 154 -1.45 -7.96 9.45
CA GLN A 154 -2.34 -8.66 10.37
C GLN A 154 -2.32 -10.15 10.06
N SER A 155 -2.03 -10.93 11.07
CA SER A 155 -2.01 -12.38 11.00
C SER A 155 -2.89 -12.96 12.09
N ASP A 156 -3.74 -13.89 11.72
CA ASP A 156 -4.59 -14.63 12.66
C ASP A 156 -3.93 -15.94 13.14
N SER A 157 -2.72 -16.24 12.70
CA SER A 157 -2.09 -17.53 12.95
C SER A 157 -0.56 -17.48 13.11
N THR A 158 0.01 -18.60 13.48
CA THR A 158 1.45 -18.86 13.63
C THR A 158 2.20 -19.01 12.30
N ALA A 159 1.60 -18.69 11.16
CA ALA A 159 2.27 -18.77 9.88
C ALA A 159 3.33 -17.66 9.73
N LEU A 160 4.35 -17.91 8.91
CA LEU A 160 5.43 -16.97 8.64
C LEU A 160 4.87 -15.66 8.07
N GLY A 161 5.36 -14.52 8.57
CA GLY A 161 4.94 -13.19 8.15
C GLY A 161 5.34 -12.85 6.74
N GLY A 162 4.68 -11.83 6.20
CA GLY A 162 5.04 -11.26 4.91
C GLY A 162 6.36 -10.49 4.95
N GLU A 163 6.85 -10.14 3.78
CA GLU A 163 8.05 -9.34 3.62
C GLU A 163 7.70 -7.92 3.22
N ILE A 164 8.42 -6.94 3.76
CA ILE A 164 8.32 -5.54 3.36
C ILE A 164 9.71 -5.06 2.94
N HIS A 165 9.79 -4.51 1.74
CA HIS A 165 10.99 -3.86 1.23
C HIS A 165 10.74 -2.38 1.01
N LEU A 166 11.43 -1.51 1.75
CA LEU A 166 11.46 -0.07 1.55
C LEU A 166 12.76 0.30 0.88
N ILE A 167 12.69 0.86 -0.32
CA ILE A 167 13.86 1.27 -1.12
C ILE A 167 13.65 2.70 -1.56
N ASN A 168 14.56 3.60 -1.19
CA ASN A 168 14.45 5.03 -1.47
C ASN A 168 13.06 5.58 -1.14
N SER A 169 12.47 5.16 -0.03
CA SER A 169 11.08 5.43 0.32
C SER A 169 10.95 6.07 1.69
N SER A 170 9.84 6.78 1.94
CA SER A 170 9.57 7.38 3.24
C SER A 170 8.19 7.01 3.77
N ILE A 171 8.10 6.80 5.08
CA ILE A 171 6.85 6.67 5.80
C ILE A 171 6.79 7.81 6.81
N MET A 172 5.80 8.68 6.68
CA MET A 172 5.59 9.82 7.58
C MET A 172 4.21 9.70 8.24
N MET A 173 4.21 9.75 9.55
CA MET A 173 3.03 9.73 10.38
C MET A 173 2.91 11.09 11.07
N ALA A 174 1.95 11.91 10.66
CA ALA A 174 1.87 13.32 11.02
C ALA A 174 1.00 13.63 12.25
N ALA A 175 0.41 12.64 12.90
CA ALA A 175 -0.49 12.85 14.05
C ALA A 175 -0.25 11.85 15.19
N ASP A 176 -0.83 12.13 16.36
CA ASP A 176 -0.64 11.38 17.61
C ASP A 176 -0.91 9.86 17.55
N TYR A 177 -0.20 9.09 18.38
CA TYR A 177 -0.44 7.66 18.65
C TYR A 177 -0.30 6.74 17.43
N GLN A 178 0.81 6.85 16.70
CA GLN A 178 0.99 6.17 15.42
C GLN A 178 2.20 5.25 15.38
N SER A 179 2.14 4.26 14.50
CA SER A 179 3.29 3.43 14.11
C SER A 179 3.49 3.52 12.61
N GLY A 180 4.73 3.67 12.15
CA GLY A 180 5.05 3.63 10.73
C GLY A 180 4.74 2.27 10.13
N ILE A 181 5.25 1.21 10.77
CA ILE A 181 4.97 -0.18 10.41
C ILE A 181 4.54 -0.93 11.68
N SER A 182 3.49 -1.73 11.57
CA SER A 182 3.01 -2.60 12.64
C SER A 182 2.83 -4.01 12.11
N CYS A 183 3.54 -4.95 12.72
CA CYS A 183 3.41 -6.38 12.47
C CYS A 183 2.78 -7.03 13.70
N ASN A 184 1.65 -7.72 13.51
CA ASN A 184 0.97 -8.44 14.58
C ASN A 184 0.90 -9.92 14.23
N GLY A 185 1.58 -10.75 15.01
CA GLY A 185 1.62 -12.21 14.83
C GLY A 185 2.96 -12.68 14.26
N ALA A 186 3.03 -13.25 13.12
CA ALA A 186 4.13 -14.01 12.58
C ALA A 186 5.43 -13.23 12.29
N VAL A 187 6.52 -13.96 12.14
CA VAL A 187 7.83 -13.44 11.72
C VAL A 187 7.71 -12.75 10.37
N SER A 188 8.02 -11.46 10.34
CA SER A 188 8.04 -10.66 9.12
C SER A 188 9.45 -10.16 8.86
N GLN A 189 9.86 -10.20 7.61
CA GLN A 189 11.12 -9.59 7.19
C GLN A 189 10.88 -8.17 6.74
N LEU A 190 11.66 -7.23 7.27
CA LEU A 190 11.65 -5.84 6.89
C LEU A 190 13.04 -5.44 6.40
N THR A 191 13.13 -5.04 5.13
CA THR A 191 14.34 -4.46 4.55
C THR A 191 14.14 -2.96 4.38
N ILE A 192 15.07 -2.15 4.89
CA ILE A 192 15.07 -0.69 4.76
C ILE A 192 16.37 -0.28 4.08
N ASP A 193 16.27 0.19 2.85
CA ASP A 193 17.41 0.64 2.05
C ASP A 193 17.19 2.09 1.63
N HIS A 194 18.10 3.00 2.02
CA HIS A 194 18.03 4.45 1.74
C HIS A 194 16.63 5.04 2.04
N SER A 195 15.99 4.58 3.10
CA SER A 195 14.59 4.89 3.42
C SER A 195 14.45 5.43 4.84
N SER A 196 13.32 6.09 5.13
CA SER A 196 13.05 6.67 6.42
C SER A 196 11.66 6.36 6.94
N ILE A 197 11.54 6.20 8.26
CA ILE A 197 10.26 6.09 8.97
C ILE A 197 10.23 7.17 10.04
N THR A 198 9.37 8.17 9.85
CA THR A 198 9.22 9.31 10.75
C THR A 198 7.84 9.29 11.41
N VAL A 199 7.82 9.37 12.74
CA VAL A 199 6.61 9.45 13.54
C VAL A 199 6.68 10.76 14.33
N ASN A 200 5.79 11.71 14.04
CA ASN A 200 5.73 12.99 14.71
C ASN A 200 4.80 12.92 15.92
N GLU A 201 5.22 13.56 17.01
CA GLU A 201 4.49 13.78 18.27
C GLU A 201 4.04 12.52 19.03
N TYR A 202 4.51 12.37 20.28
CA TYR A 202 4.27 11.22 21.17
C TYR A 202 4.61 9.87 20.53
N PRO A 203 5.89 9.62 20.22
CA PRO A 203 6.29 8.43 19.48
C PRO A 203 6.03 7.17 20.31
N ARG A 204 5.25 6.24 19.81
CA ARG A 204 5.22 4.89 20.37
C ARG A 204 6.29 4.00 19.73
N SER A 205 6.47 4.05 18.43
CA SER A 205 7.64 3.47 17.74
C SER A 205 7.49 3.66 16.22
N GLY A 206 8.59 3.87 15.51
CA GLY A 206 8.60 3.82 14.03
C GLY A 206 8.19 2.43 13.54
N ILE A 207 8.68 1.39 14.23
CA ILE A 207 8.40 -0.02 13.94
C ILE A 207 7.87 -0.66 15.22
N PHE A 208 6.74 -1.36 15.11
CA PHE A 208 6.15 -2.13 16.17
C PHE A 208 5.88 -3.56 15.67
N GLY A 209 6.41 -4.55 16.33
CA GLY A 209 6.19 -5.94 15.93
C GLY A 209 6.66 -6.93 16.98
N ILE A 210 6.12 -8.13 16.87
CA ILE A 210 6.60 -9.33 17.55
C ILE A 210 7.31 -10.12 16.45
N ASP A 211 8.56 -10.53 16.70
CA ASP A 211 9.36 -11.34 15.79
C ASP A 211 9.58 -10.71 14.38
N VAL A 212 10.06 -9.48 14.35
CA VAL A 212 10.43 -8.79 13.09
C VAL A 212 11.95 -8.86 12.88
N ILE A 213 12.37 -9.34 11.71
CA ILE A 213 13.78 -9.27 11.27
C ILE A 213 13.94 -7.99 10.47
N VAL A 214 14.77 -7.07 10.98
CA VAL A 214 15.07 -5.80 10.31
C VAL A 214 16.46 -5.89 9.68
N THR A 215 16.54 -5.65 8.38
CA THR A 215 17.81 -5.47 7.65
C THR A 215 17.88 -4.01 7.19
N VAL A 216 18.99 -3.33 7.51
CA VAL A 216 19.24 -1.93 7.18
C VAL A 216 20.40 -1.82 6.22
#